data_0e5e6837b657558ab06c687fcca91315
#
_entry.id   0e5e6837b657558ab06c687fcca91315
#
_cell.length_a   1.000
_cell.length_b   1.000
_cell.length_c   1.000
_cell.angle_alpha   90.00
_cell.angle_beta   90.00
_cell.angle_gamma   90.00
#
_symmetry.space_group_name_H-M   'P 1'
#
loop_
_entity.id
_entity.type
_entity.pdbx_description
1 polymer ?
#
loop_
_entity_poly.entity_id
_entity_poly.type
_entity_poly.pdbx_seq_one_letter_code
_entity_poly.pdbx_strand_id
1 'polypeptide(L)'
;MRIKFLSIIASFFMVSFVITSCLDNDNEVNYSPDATIRAFELDTIGYGVNYKFTIDQVSRLIYNVDSLPVNADTIINSILIKTLTTASGIVTMKDQNDQDSIVNINDSIDLTKYVNATEKNNFLVLKVWAPNMEVQNEYKVNIRMHTMVPDSLSWGKDPIANNPVRNTAEKQKVVTLGDKILLFAQNNEIYSTAIPAGSPTDRLNYGQKWDKETTG
;
A
#
# COMPACT_ATOMS: atom_id res chain seq x y z
N MET A 1 -13.92 84.10 -19.32
CA MET A 1 -14.52 82.84 -18.71
C MET A 1 -14.27 81.54 -19.50
N ARG A 2 -13.88 81.63 -20.76
CA ARG A 2 -13.75 80.36 -21.61
C ARG A 2 -12.48 79.53 -21.34
N ILE A 3 -11.40 80.16 -20.85
CA ILE A 3 -10.11 79.47 -20.65
C ILE A 3 -10.13 78.60 -19.38
N LYS A 4 -10.84 78.99 -18.32
CA LYS A 4 -10.96 78.16 -17.10
C LYS A 4 -11.76 76.89 -17.29
N PHE A 5 -12.71 76.87 -18.23
CA PHE A 5 -13.51 75.70 -18.54
C PHE A 5 -12.72 74.65 -19.33
N LEU A 6 -11.85 75.10 -20.21
CA LEU A 6 -10.98 74.22 -20.99
C LEU A 6 -9.95 73.49 -20.10
N SER A 7 -9.44 74.21 -19.08
CA SER A 7 -8.49 73.64 -18.10
C SER A 7 -9.13 72.56 -17.23
N ILE A 8 -10.39 72.74 -16.85
CA ILE A 8 -11.14 71.75 -16.07
C ILE A 8 -11.42 70.50 -16.91
N ILE A 9 -11.79 70.64 -18.18
CA ILE A 9 -12.02 69.53 -19.09
C ILE A 9 -10.73 68.75 -19.37
N ALA A 10 -9.60 69.46 -19.58
CA ALA A 10 -8.29 68.83 -19.78
C ALA A 10 -7.79 68.09 -18.53
N SER A 11 -8.09 68.61 -17.36
CA SER A 11 -7.79 67.92 -16.09
C SER A 11 -8.62 66.67 -15.90
N PHE A 12 -9.88 66.66 -16.28
CA PHE A 12 -10.75 65.48 -16.21
C PHE A 12 -10.31 64.38 -17.19
N PHE A 13 -9.87 64.75 -18.39
CA PHE A 13 -9.32 63.82 -19.35
C PHE A 13 -8.00 63.20 -18.87
N MET A 14 -7.11 63.95 -18.24
CA MET A 14 -5.88 63.39 -17.70
C MET A 14 -6.11 62.42 -16.56
N VAL A 15 -7.06 62.67 -15.67
CA VAL A 15 -7.43 61.74 -14.59
C VAL A 15 -8.04 60.45 -15.12
N SER A 16 -8.84 60.51 -16.19
CA SER A 16 -9.45 59.30 -16.77
C SER A 16 -8.41 58.35 -17.43
N PHE A 17 -7.31 58.86 -17.96
CA PHE A 17 -6.22 58.02 -18.51
C PHE A 17 -5.40 57.32 -17.45
N VAL A 18 -5.30 57.89 -16.24
CA VAL A 18 -4.50 57.29 -15.16
C VAL A 18 -5.22 56.13 -14.50
N ILE A 19 -6.55 56.13 -14.42
CA ILE A 19 -7.32 55.06 -13.81
C ILE A 19 -7.55 53.86 -14.74
N THR A 20 -7.44 54.01 -16.05
CA THR A 20 -7.53 52.88 -17.00
C THR A 20 -6.21 52.06 -17.07
N SER A 21 -5.06 52.69 -16.72
CA SER A 21 -3.75 52.00 -16.74
C SER A 21 -3.58 50.99 -15.62
N CYS A 22 -4.41 51.01 -14.57
CA CYS A 22 -4.33 50.04 -13.48
C CYS A 22 -5.31 48.85 -13.61
N LEU A 23 -6.20 48.84 -14.62
CA LEU A 23 -7.15 47.74 -14.80
C LEU A 23 -6.68 46.67 -15.80
N ASP A 24 -5.60 46.90 -16.50
CA ASP A 24 -5.06 45.94 -17.46
C ASP A 24 -3.96 45.11 -16.77
N ASN A 25 -4.30 44.54 -15.64
CA ASN A 25 -3.53 43.49 -15.01
C ASN A 25 -4.14 42.15 -15.40
N ASP A 26 -4.03 41.79 -16.67
CA ASP A 26 -4.16 40.43 -17.15
C ASP A 26 -2.98 39.63 -16.56
N ASN A 27 -2.91 39.57 -15.23
CA ASN A 27 -2.19 38.52 -14.56
C ASN A 27 -3.05 37.27 -14.79
N GLU A 28 -2.89 36.63 -15.93
CA GLU A 28 -3.27 35.24 -16.08
C GLU A 28 -2.64 34.49 -14.92
N VAL A 29 -3.45 34.10 -13.96
CA VAL A 29 -3.00 33.28 -12.82
C VAL A 29 -2.59 31.94 -13.40
N ASN A 30 -1.30 31.82 -13.67
CA ASN A 30 -0.77 30.58 -14.21
C ASN A 30 -0.71 29.55 -13.08
N TYR A 31 -1.73 28.71 -12.99
CA TYR A 31 -1.82 27.66 -12.00
C TYR A 31 -0.78 26.58 -12.27
N SER A 32 -0.19 26.06 -11.19
CA SER A 32 0.82 25.01 -11.25
C SER A 32 0.26 23.74 -11.89
N PRO A 33 1.01 23.09 -12.79
CA PRO A 33 0.66 21.78 -13.35
C PRO A 33 1.04 20.61 -12.41
N ASP A 34 1.50 20.88 -11.18
CA ASP A 34 1.97 19.85 -10.26
C ASP A 34 0.82 19.06 -9.64
N ALA A 35 0.69 17.78 -10.03
CA ALA A 35 -0.29 16.83 -9.53
C ALA A 35 0.39 15.72 -8.69
N THR A 36 1.35 16.10 -7.82
CA THR A 36 2.07 15.13 -6.98
C THR A 36 1.50 15.03 -5.57
N ILE A 37 1.51 13.80 -5.01
CA ILE A 37 1.30 13.56 -3.58
C ILE A 37 2.66 13.67 -2.90
N ARG A 38 2.77 14.55 -1.90
CA ARG A 38 4.00 14.81 -1.15
C ARG A 38 4.07 14.08 0.17
N ALA A 39 2.92 13.86 0.81
CA ALA A 39 2.81 13.10 2.05
C ALA A 39 1.51 12.32 2.08
N PHE A 40 1.58 11.10 2.60
CA PHE A 40 0.45 10.23 2.87
C PHE A 40 0.68 9.48 4.17
N GLU A 41 -0.25 9.58 5.11
CA GLU A 41 -0.23 8.86 6.38
C GLU A 41 -1.64 8.44 6.74
N LEU A 42 -1.78 7.24 7.27
CA LEU A 42 -3.00 6.78 7.91
C LEU A 42 -2.96 7.12 9.40
N ASP A 43 -4.12 7.19 10.02
CA ASP A 43 -4.21 7.38 11.45
C ASP A 43 -3.59 6.21 12.22
N THR A 44 -3.41 6.37 13.52
CA THR A 44 -2.77 5.36 14.37
C THR A 44 -3.55 4.05 14.30
N ILE A 45 -2.90 3.01 13.79
CA ILE A 45 -3.48 1.68 13.74
C ILE A 45 -3.16 0.99 15.05
N GLY A 46 -4.05 1.08 16.04
CA GLY A 46 -3.94 0.40 17.32
C GLY A 46 -2.57 0.51 18.03
N TYR A 47 -2.48 0.35 19.32
CA TYR A 47 -1.23 0.30 20.11
C TYR A 47 -0.28 1.50 20.00
N GLY A 48 -0.72 2.62 19.41
CA GLY A 48 0.10 3.84 19.29
C GLY A 48 1.26 3.75 18.29
N VAL A 49 1.25 2.78 17.40
CA VAL A 49 2.27 2.62 16.36
C VAL A 49 1.84 3.33 15.09
N ASN A 50 2.65 4.28 14.63
CA ASN A 50 2.45 4.94 13.34
C ASN A 50 3.20 4.16 12.26
N TYR A 51 2.48 3.74 11.24
CA TYR A 51 3.08 3.10 10.06
C TYR A 51 3.44 4.15 9.03
N LYS A 52 4.72 4.18 8.64
CA LYS A 52 5.23 5.09 7.62
C LYS A 52 4.89 4.58 6.24
N PHE A 53 4.42 5.51 5.42
CA PHE A 53 4.21 5.27 4.00
C PHE A 53 5.32 5.90 3.18
N THR A 54 5.76 5.19 2.17
CA THR A 54 6.71 5.67 1.15
C THR A 54 5.94 5.97 -0.12
N ILE A 55 6.27 7.06 -0.77
CA ILE A 55 5.70 7.47 -2.04
C ILE A 55 6.78 7.36 -3.11
N ASP A 56 6.64 6.40 -3.99
CA ASP A 56 7.45 6.30 -5.20
C ASP A 56 6.82 7.16 -6.28
N GLN A 57 7.42 8.30 -6.57
CA GLN A 57 6.93 9.25 -7.56
C GLN A 57 7.08 8.75 -9.00
N VAL A 58 8.01 7.84 -9.26
CA VAL A 58 8.27 7.30 -10.60
C VAL A 58 7.22 6.27 -10.98
N SER A 59 7.01 5.28 -10.10
CA SER A 59 6.00 4.24 -10.29
C SER A 59 4.59 4.68 -9.85
N ARG A 60 4.49 5.85 -9.19
CA ARG A 60 3.26 6.36 -8.58
C ARG A 60 2.61 5.36 -7.63
N LEU A 61 3.46 4.76 -6.79
CA LEU A 61 3.07 3.76 -5.82
C LEU A 61 3.26 4.31 -4.39
N ILE A 62 2.24 4.17 -3.56
CA ILE A 62 2.27 4.48 -2.13
C ILE A 62 2.15 3.17 -1.38
N TYR A 63 3.07 2.90 -0.45
CA TYR A 63 3.05 1.66 0.32
C TYR A 63 3.65 1.86 1.71
N ASN A 64 3.19 1.07 2.68
CA ASN A 64 3.78 1.06 4.01
C ASN A 64 5.10 0.29 4.01
N VAL A 65 6.15 0.87 4.61
CA VAL A 65 7.50 0.28 4.69
C VAL A 65 7.45 -1.01 5.49
N ASP A 66 6.85 -0.95 6.69
CA ASP A 66 6.62 -2.10 7.54
C ASP A 66 5.19 -2.62 7.32
N SER A 67 5.04 -3.93 7.21
CA SER A 67 3.71 -4.53 7.07
C SER A 67 2.90 -4.34 8.34
N LEU A 68 1.60 -4.10 8.19
CA LEU A 68 0.66 -4.07 9.31
C LEU A 68 0.63 -5.43 10.01
N PRO A 69 0.34 -5.50 11.32
CA PRO A 69 0.21 -6.75 12.03
C PRO A 69 -0.94 -7.60 11.48
N VAL A 70 -0.90 -8.88 11.76
CA VAL A 70 -2.03 -9.80 11.52
C VAL A 70 -3.25 -9.30 12.30
N ASN A 71 -4.42 -9.37 11.70
CA ASN A 71 -5.71 -8.87 12.24
C ASN A 71 -5.82 -7.33 12.33
N ALA A 72 -5.00 -6.58 11.63
CA ALA A 72 -5.20 -5.15 11.48
C ALA A 72 -6.45 -4.80 10.64
N ASP A 73 -7.07 -5.79 9.99
CA ASP A 73 -8.30 -5.66 9.21
C ASP A 73 -9.46 -5.06 10.01
N THR A 74 -9.56 -5.38 11.30
CA THR A 74 -10.59 -4.80 12.19
C THR A 74 -10.39 -3.30 12.43
N ILE A 75 -9.21 -2.77 12.15
CA ILE A 75 -8.85 -1.38 12.35
C ILE A 75 -8.97 -0.63 11.02
N ILE A 76 -8.52 -1.23 9.93
CA ILE A 76 -8.48 -0.60 8.61
C ILE A 76 -9.85 -0.55 7.91
N ASN A 77 -10.87 -1.21 8.44
CA ASN A 77 -12.24 -1.13 7.92
C ASN A 77 -12.89 0.25 8.15
N SER A 78 -12.35 1.06 9.04
CA SER A 78 -12.84 2.41 9.33
C SER A 78 -11.69 3.29 9.83
N ILE A 79 -10.78 3.66 8.94
CA ILE A 79 -9.59 4.43 9.27
C ILE A 79 -9.62 5.81 8.62
N LEU A 80 -9.04 6.81 9.28
CA LEU A 80 -8.88 8.15 8.74
C LEU A 80 -7.54 8.27 7.99
N ILE A 81 -7.53 9.06 6.93
CA ILE A 81 -6.29 9.55 6.35
C ILE A 81 -5.82 10.71 7.23
N LYS A 82 -4.74 10.50 7.99
CA LYS A 82 -4.18 11.52 8.87
C LYS A 82 -3.51 12.66 8.11
N THR A 83 -2.80 12.31 7.05
CA THR A 83 -2.06 13.27 6.22
C THR A 83 -2.23 12.91 4.76
N LEU A 84 -2.67 13.88 3.98
CA LEU A 84 -2.69 13.81 2.52
C LEU A 84 -2.31 15.19 1.99
N THR A 85 -1.05 15.33 1.58
CA THR A 85 -0.52 16.61 1.11
C THR A 85 -0.19 16.54 -0.36
N THR A 86 -0.74 17.47 -1.11
CA THR A 86 -0.46 17.65 -2.54
C THR A 86 0.12 19.04 -2.79
N ALA A 87 0.53 19.31 -4.01
CA ALA A 87 1.05 20.63 -4.38
C ALA A 87 0.02 21.75 -4.32
N SER A 88 -1.26 21.45 -4.36
CA SER A 88 -2.47 22.27 -4.21
C SER A 88 -3.60 21.75 -5.08
N GLY A 89 -3.57 20.45 -5.40
CA GLY A 89 -4.58 19.81 -6.23
C GLY A 89 -5.74 19.22 -5.41
N ILE A 90 -6.75 18.83 -6.12
CA ILE A 90 -7.87 18.04 -5.58
C ILE A 90 -7.51 16.58 -5.70
N VAL A 91 -7.78 15.80 -4.66
CA VAL A 91 -7.61 14.35 -4.66
C VAL A 91 -8.98 13.69 -4.69
N THR A 92 -9.17 12.77 -5.62
CA THR A 92 -10.37 11.95 -5.69
C THR A 92 -10.03 10.47 -5.57
N MET A 93 -11.00 9.69 -5.10
CA MET A 93 -10.95 8.22 -5.09
C MET A 93 -12.29 7.68 -5.56
N LYS A 94 -12.32 6.43 -5.99
CA LYS A 94 -13.59 5.78 -6.32
C LYS A 94 -14.37 5.41 -5.07
N ASP A 95 -15.64 5.79 -5.05
CA ASP A 95 -16.58 5.41 -4.01
C ASP A 95 -17.12 3.98 -4.23
N GLN A 96 -18.08 3.58 -3.40
CA GLN A 96 -18.71 2.25 -3.49
C GLN A 96 -19.53 2.06 -4.79
N ASN A 97 -19.87 3.13 -5.49
CA ASN A 97 -20.63 3.13 -6.74
C ASN A 97 -19.73 3.31 -7.97
N ASP A 98 -18.41 3.18 -7.80
CA ASP A 98 -17.39 3.38 -8.83
C ASP A 98 -17.35 4.81 -9.39
N GLN A 99 -17.87 5.78 -8.61
CA GLN A 99 -17.85 7.20 -8.94
C GLN A 99 -16.67 7.89 -8.27
N ASP A 100 -16.02 8.83 -8.99
CA ASP A 100 -14.94 9.63 -8.42
C ASP A 100 -15.52 10.60 -7.37
N SER A 101 -15.14 10.45 -6.12
CA SER A 101 -15.49 11.35 -5.00
C SER A 101 -14.26 12.02 -4.43
N ILE A 102 -14.42 13.26 -3.98
CA ILE A 102 -13.32 14.01 -3.35
C ILE A 102 -12.97 13.34 -2.01
N VAL A 103 -11.68 13.09 -1.82
CA VAL A 103 -11.19 12.55 -0.56
C VAL A 103 -11.30 13.61 0.53
N ASN A 104 -12.10 13.31 1.55
CA ASN A 104 -12.20 14.12 2.75
C ASN A 104 -11.43 13.42 3.89
N ILE A 105 -10.38 14.04 4.40
CA ILE A 105 -9.54 13.49 5.47
C ILE A 105 -10.27 13.34 6.82
N ASN A 106 -11.45 13.96 6.96
CA ASN A 106 -12.28 13.81 8.17
C ASN A 106 -13.23 12.60 8.08
N ASP A 107 -13.34 11.97 6.93
CA ASP A 107 -14.21 10.82 6.72
C ASP A 107 -13.38 9.53 6.78
N SER A 108 -13.91 8.54 7.49
CA SER A 108 -13.27 7.23 7.54
C SER A 108 -13.44 6.48 6.23
N ILE A 109 -12.41 5.74 5.86
CA ILE A 109 -12.40 4.89 4.68
C ILE A 109 -12.19 3.43 5.06
N ASP A 110 -12.78 2.54 4.28
CA ASP A 110 -12.58 1.09 4.39
C ASP A 110 -11.46 0.65 3.44
N LEU A 111 -10.34 0.24 4.01
CA LEU A 111 -9.16 -0.22 3.28
C LEU A 111 -9.04 -1.74 3.20
N THR A 112 -9.99 -2.52 3.75
CA THR A 112 -9.91 -3.99 3.83
C THR A 112 -9.77 -4.64 2.46
N LYS A 113 -10.40 -4.07 1.43
CA LYS A 113 -10.35 -4.57 0.05
C LYS A 113 -8.98 -4.37 -0.64
N TYR A 114 -8.15 -3.48 -0.08
CA TYR A 114 -6.90 -3.03 -0.70
C TYR A 114 -5.66 -3.59 -0.02
N VAL A 115 -5.85 -4.51 0.93
CA VAL A 115 -4.76 -5.17 1.65
C VAL A 115 -4.04 -6.16 0.74
N ASN A 116 -2.71 -6.14 0.77
CA ASN A 116 -1.84 -7.03 -0.01
C ASN A 116 -2.25 -7.08 -1.50
N ALA A 117 -2.64 -5.92 -2.04
CA ALA A 117 -3.02 -5.79 -3.44
C ALA A 117 -1.86 -6.20 -4.35
N THR A 118 -2.17 -6.95 -5.40
CA THR A 118 -1.24 -7.34 -6.45
C THR A 118 -1.72 -6.76 -7.78
N GLU A 119 -0.94 -6.87 -8.85
CA GLU A 119 -1.37 -6.37 -10.18
C GLU A 119 -2.70 -6.94 -10.66
N LYS A 120 -3.11 -8.09 -10.13
CA LYS A 120 -4.40 -8.73 -10.42
C LYS A 120 -5.53 -8.30 -9.48
N ASN A 121 -5.18 -7.68 -8.37
CA ASN A 121 -6.14 -7.24 -7.34
C ASN A 121 -6.28 -5.73 -7.38
N ASN A 122 -7.42 -5.26 -6.92
CA ASN A 122 -7.73 -3.84 -6.90
C ASN A 122 -6.81 -3.09 -5.92
N PHE A 123 -6.04 -2.15 -6.43
CA PHE A 123 -5.39 -1.13 -5.61
C PHE A 123 -6.40 -0.03 -5.27
N LEU A 124 -6.24 0.60 -4.12
CA LEU A 124 -6.85 1.91 -3.90
C LEU A 124 -6.15 2.91 -4.83
N VAL A 125 -6.91 3.53 -5.71
CA VAL A 125 -6.38 4.53 -6.64
C VAL A 125 -6.78 5.92 -6.16
N LEU A 126 -5.79 6.76 -5.92
CA LEU A 126 -5.95 8.18 -5.64
C LEU A 126 -5.62 8.96 -6.91
N LYS A 127 -6.58 9.71 -7.43
CA LYS A 127 -6.37 10.62 -8.55
C LYS A 127 -6.12 12.02 -8.01
N VAL A 128 -5.01 12.61 -8.39
CA VAL A 128 -4.62 13.96 -8.01
C VAL A 128 -4.77 14.87 -9.21
N TRP A 129 -5.55 15.91 -9.06
CA TRP A 129 -5.72 16.94 -10.07
C TRP A 129 -4.81 18.13 -9.74
N ALA A 130 -4.06 18.58 -10.72
CA ALA A 130 -3.28 19.80 -10.57
C ALA A 130 -4.19 21.04 -10.45
N PRO A 131 -3.70 22.15 -9.87
CA PRO A 131 -4.48 23.39 -9.76
C PRO A 131 -4.97 23.95 -11.10
N ASN A 132 -4.25 23.69 -12.19
CA ASN A 132 -4.68 24.09 -13.55
C ASN A 132 -5.78 23.20 -14.12
N MET A 133 -6.15 22.11 -13.45
CA MET A 133 -7.15 21.12 -13.86
C MET A 133 -6.87 20.41 -15.20
N GLU A 134 -5.70 20.62 -15.80
CA GLU A 134 -5.29 20.03 -17.08
C GLU A 134 -4.49 18.74 -16.87
N VAL A 135 -3.74 18.67 -15.74
CA VAL A 135 -2.87 17.55 -15.41
C VAL A 135 -3.48 16.74 -14.28
N GLN A 136 -3.49 15.44 -14.45
CA GLN A 136 -3.88 14.49 -13.41
C GLN A 136 -2.85 13.36 -13.30
N ASN A 137 -2.64 12.89 -12.09
CA ASN A 137 -1.82 11.71 -11.79
C ASN A 137 -2.61 10.70 -10.97
N GLU A 138 -2.40 9.42 -11.25
CA GLU A 138 -3.00 8.32 -10.49
C GLU A 138 -1.92 7.65 -9.65
N TYR A 139 -2.17 7.57 -8.34
CA TYR A 139 -1.33 6.86 -7.39
C TYR A 139 -2.02 5.60 -6.91
N LYS A 140 -1.32 4.47 -6.98
CA LYS A 140 -1.79 3.19 -6.43
C LYS A 140 -1.34 3.07 -4.98
N VAL A 141 -2.27 2.84 -4.06
CA VAL A 141 -1.95 2.61 -2.65
C VAL A 141 -1.98 1.13 -2.36
N ASN A 142 -0.87 0.60 -1.87
CA ASN A 142 -0.71 -0.79 -1.46
C ASN A 142 -0.57 -0.86 0.06
N ILE A 143 -1.55 -1.44 0.73
CA ILE A 143 -1.55 -1.68 2.17
C ILE A 143 -0.99 -3.08 2.41
N ARG A 144 0.25 -3.17 2.89
CA ARG A 144 0.88 -4.45 3.21
C ARG A 144 0.55 -4.86 4.64
N MET A 145 0.07 -6.08 4.81
CA MET A 145 -0.28 -6.67 6.10
C MET A 145 0.31 -8.07 6.21
N HIS A 146 0.82 -8.44 7.37
CA HIS A 146 1.29 -9.78 7.63
C HIS A 146 0.15 -10.79 7.54
N THR A 147 0.37 -11.89 6.83
CA THR A 147 -0.57 -13.02 6.78
C THR A 147 -0.38 -13.98 7.92
N MET A 148 0.78 -13.92 8.56
CA MET A 148 1.15 -14.72 9.74
C MET A 148 1.89 -13.83 10.74
N VAL A 149 1.80 -14.16 12.03
CA VAL A 149 2.60 -13.48 13.06
C VAL A 149 4.08 -13.78 12.81
N PRO A 150 4.93 -12.77 12.50
CA PRO A 150 6.32 -13.02 12.09
C PRO A 150 7.13 -13.78 13.13
N ASP A 151 6.88 -13.51 14.42
CA ASP A 151 7.63 -14.09 15.55
C ASP A 151 7.01 -15.39 16.07
N SER A 152 5.90 -15.87 15.48
CA SER A 152 5.30 -17.13 15.87
C SER A 152 5.78 -18.24 14.95
N LEU A 153 6.69 -19.07 15.47
CA LEU A 153 6.98 -20.35 14.85
C LEU A 153 5.82 -21.30 15.17
N SER A 154 4.89 -21.44 14.25
CA SER A 154 3.81 -22.42 14.38
C SER A 154 4.37 -23.80 14.07
N TRP A 155 4.70 -24.55 15.11
CA TRP A 155 4.93 -25.98 14.96
C TRP A 155 3.58 -26.65 14.69
N GLY A 156 3.48 -27.37 13.59
CA GLY A 156 2.32 -28.23 13.35
C GLY A 156 2.14 -29.19 14.54
N LYS A 157 0.88 -29.29 15.03
CA LYS A 157 0.59 -30.21 16.15
C LYS A 157 0.79 -31.67 15.76
N ASP A 158 0.61 -31.96 14.48
CA ASP A 158 0.76 -33.28 13.93
C ASP A 158 2.14 -33.42 13.26
N PRO A 159 2.81 -34.57 13.44
CA PRO A 159 4.06 -34.84 12.77
C PRO A 159 3.84 -34.88 11.25
N ILE A 160 4.78 -34.36 10.46
CA ILE A 160 4.76 -34.41 9.00
C ILE A 160 4.56 -35.85 8.52
N ALA A 161 5.20 -36.80 9.17
CA ALA A 161 5.02 -38.21 8.98
C ALA A 161 5.36 -38.97 10.26
N ASN A 162 4.74 -40.09 10.50
CA ASN A 162 5.10 -40.92 11.63
C ASN A 162 6.54 -41.46 11.45
N ASN A 163 7.37 -41.26 12.46
CA ASN A 163 8.75 -41.77 12.41
C ASN A 163 8.77 -43.30 12.31
N PRO A 164 9.27 -43.87 11.20
CA PRO A 164 9.22 -45.29 10.95
C PRO A 164 10.11 -46.14 11.88
N VAL A 165 11.08 -45.49 12.53
CA VAL A 165 12.08 -46.15 13.39
C VAL A 165 12.03 -45.67 14.83
N ARG A 166 10.95 -45.05 15.26
CA ARG A 166 10.81 -44.45 16.58
C ARG A 166 11.18 -45.40 17.74
N ASN A 167 10.88 -46.66 17.61
CA ASN A 167 11.10 -47.66 18.67
C ASN A 167 12.27 -48.61 18.37
N THR A 168 12.94 -48.46 17.23
CA THR A 168 13.96 -49.40 16.76
C THR A 168 15.35 -48.81 16.58
N ALA A 169 15.46 -47.49 16.60
CA ALA A 169 16.74 -46.81 16.45
C ALA A 169 16.87 -45.67 17.45
N GLU A 170 17.91 -45.72 18.30
CA GLU A 170 18.21 -44.70 19.29
C GLU A 170 18.80 -43.44 18.65
N LYS A 171 19.61 -43.58 17.61
CA LYS A 171 20.24 -42.46 16.90
C LYS A 171 19.66 -42.32 15.52
N GLN A 172 19.20 -41.12 15.26
CA GLN A 172 18.54 -40.77 14.00
C GLN A 172 19.00 -39.38 13.55
N LYS A 173 19.10 -39.20 12.27
CA LYS A 173 19.39 -37.88 11.65
C LYS A 173 18.43 -37.63 10.47
N VAL A 174 17.83 -36.47 10.48
CA VAL A 174 16.96 -36.03 9.39
C VAL A 174 17.67 -34.93 8.61
N VAL A 175 17.63 -35.01 7.29
CA VAL A 175 18.15 -33.99 6.37
C VAL A 175 17.16 -33.77 5.24
N THR A 176 17.18 -32.59 4.66
CA THR A 176 16.43 -32.28 3.45
C THR A 176 17.35 -32.35 2.25
N LEU A 177 16.93 -32.99 1.17
CA LEU A 177 17.66 -33.09 -0.08
C LEU A 177 16.69 -32.87 -1.25
N GLY A 178 16.79 -31.70 -1.88
CA GLY A 178 15.86 -31.32 -2.93
C GLY A 178 14.42 -31.25 -2.42
N ASP A 179 13.56 -32.01 -3.03
CA ASP A 179 12.13 -32.14 -2.71
C ASP A 179 11.81 -33.28 -1.70
N LYS A 180 12.87 -33.88 -1.12
CA LYS A 180 12.72 -35.01 -0.18
C LYS A 180 13.27 -34.69 1.20
N ILE A 181 12.69 -35.32 2.20
CA ILE A 181 13.22 -35.44 3.55
C ILE A 181 13.78 -36.86 3.69
N LEU A 182 15.02 -36.98 4.10
CA LEU A 182 15.71 -38.24 4.35
C LEU A 182 15.88 -38.44 5.85
N LEU A 183 15.55 -39.62 6.33
CA LEU A 183 15.80 -40.09 7.71
C LEU A 183 16.84 -41.19 7.68
N PHE A 184 17.96 -40.94 8.30
CA PHE A 184 19.04 -41.91 8.54
C PHE A 184 18.90 -42.50 9.93
N ALA A 185 18.82 -43.80 10.03
CA ALA A 185 18.72 -44.51 11.28
C ALA A 185 20.02 -45.28 11.59
N GLN A 186 20.29 -45.49 12.88
CA GLN A 186 21.52 -46.15 13.36
C GLN A 186 21.72 -47.56 12.82
N ASN A 187 20.65 -48.27 12.44
CA ASN A 187 20.67 -49.61 11.86
C ASN A 187 21.02 -49.64 10.36
N ASN A 188 21.59 -48.54 9.83
CA ASN A 188 21.88 -48.34 8.41
C ASN A 188 20.67 -48.29 7.50
N GLU A 189 19.50 -48.07 8.07
CA GLU A 189 18.28 -47.87 7.27
C GLU A 189 18.12 -46.40 6.88
N ILE A 190 17.71 -46.18 5.66
CA ILE A 190 17.42 -44.84 5.13
C ILE A 190 15.94 -44.84 4.69
N TYR A 191 15.24 -43.83 5.10
CA TYR A 191 13.86 -43.60 4.70
C TYR A 191 13.73 -42.26 4.03
N SER A 192 12.88 -42.15 3.05
CA SER A 192 12.54 -40.90 2.39
C SER A 192 11.06 -40.61 2.43
N THR A 193 10.75 -39.34 2.42
CA THR A 193 9.39 -38.86 2.19
C THR A 193 9.47 -37.57 1.38
N ALA A 194 8.50 -37.30 0.52
CA ALA A 194 8.48 -36.07 -0.27
C ALA A 194 8.20 -34.85 0.61
N ILE A 195 8.79 -33.71 0.26
CA ILE A 195 8.37 -32.41 0.77
C ILE A 195 7.19 -31.98 -0.11
N PRO A 196 5.99 -31.86 0.43
CA PRO A 196 4.85 -31.53 -0.43
C PRO A 196 4.95 -30.10 -0.96
N ALA A 197 4.58 -29.93 -2.20
CA ALA A 197 4.37 -28.63 -2.81
C ALA A 197 3.05 -28.05 -2.32
N GLY A 198 3.06 -26.82 -1.79
CA GLY A 198 1.84 -26.15 -1.38
C GLY A 198 2.07 -25.05 -0.34
N SER A 199 1.00 -24.36 0.03
CA SER A 199 1.00 -23.37 1.09
C SER A 199 1.47 -23.95 2.42
N PRO A 200 2.08 -23.18 3.32
CA PRO A 200 2.43 -23.64 4.66
C PRO A 200 1.24 -24.25 5.43
N THR A 201 0.02 -23.79 5.17
CA THR A 201 -1.20 -24.34 5.76
C THR A 201 -1.55 -25.73 5.21
N ASP A 202 -1.25 -26.00 3.95
CA ASP A 202 -1.49 -27.29 3.33
C ASP A 202 -0.45 -28.32 3.76
N ARG A 203 0.70 -27.87 4.24
CA ARG A 203 1.78 -28.72 4.78
C ARG A 203 1.47 -29.33 6.14
N LEU A 204 0.39 -28.92 6.79
CA LEU A 204 0.02 -29.42 8.12
C LEU A 204 -0.83 -30.70 8.08
N ASN A 205 -1.24 -31.15 6.90
CA ASN A 205 -2.11 -32.32 6.70
C ASN A 205 -1.34 -33.53 6.13
N TYR A 206 -0.20 -33.88 6.70
CA TYR A 206 0.60 -34.98 6.18
C TYR A 206 0.37 -36.29 6.91
N GLY A 207 -0.43 -37.13 6.32
CA GLY A 207 -0.35 -38.56 6.49
C GLY A 207 0.64 -39.20 5.50
N GLN A 208 1.81 -38.57 5.28
CA GLN A 208 2.78 -39.12 4.34
C GLN A 208 3.43 -40.38 4.88
N LYS A 209 3.58 -41.36 3.99
CA LYS A 209 4.30 -42.59 4.26
C LYS A 209 5.80 -42.34 4.00
N TRP A 210 6.62 -42.96 4.82
CA TRP A 210 8.04 -43.07 4.56
C TRP A 210 8.28 -44.28 3.67
N ASP A 211 9.04 -44.08 2.62
CA ASP A 211 9.53 -45.17 1.78
C ASP A 211 10.93 -45.58 2.28
N LYS A 212 11.14 -46.88 2.46
CA LYS A 212 12.46 -47.39 2.83
C LYS A 212 13.29 -47.42 1.56
N GLU A 213 14.41 -46.68 1.59
CA GLU A 213 15.37 -46.70 0.50
C GLU A 213 16.23 -47.98 0.58
N THR A 214 16.36 -48.72 -0.50
CA THR A 214 17.25 -49.86 -0.59
C THR A 214 18.67 -49.33 -0.79
N THR A 215 19.54 -49.51 0.19
CA THR A 215 20.99 -49.36 -0.03
C THR A 215 21.43 -50.49 -0.93
N GLY A 216 21.77 -50.14 -2.19
CA GLY A 216 22.32 -51.07 -3.15
C GLY A 216 23.76 -51.49 -2.77
#